data_d9a7e7d574b53f0f0bb75fb1077afa98
#
_entry.id   d9a7e7d574b53f0f0bb75fb1077afa98
#
_cell.length_a   1.000
_cell.length_b   1.000
_cell.length_c   1.000
_cell.angle_alpha   90.00
_cell.angle_beta   90.00
_cell.angle_gamma   90.00
#
_symmetry.space_group_name_H-M   'P 1'
#
loop_
_entity.id
_entity.type
_entity.pdbx_description
1 polymer ?
#
loop_
_entity_poly.entity_id
_entity_poly.type
_entity_poly.pdbx_seq_one_letter_code
_entity_poly.pdbx_strand_id
1 'polypeptide(L)'
;MKKIALLLLMFVAFQVSAQDFHFLPKIGLNLANMTNSDGSMKPGLNVGVAAEFPINPQFSVEPGIYYSMQGVKESEGGISGKVKNDYINIPIYAKAYLYNGFYAFAGPQFGFLARSKASASYNGTDISVNSKDAFKTFDFALGIGVGYQFDLGLLVSMNYNIGFTNTLSDGDITLNGNSMNWDGEKSRNGVLQINLGWRF
;
A
#
# COMPACT_ATOMS: atom_id res chain seq x y z
N MET A 1 27.02 10.48 -8.71
CA MET A 1 27.07 11.73 -7.95
C MET A 1 25.68 12.31 -7.65
N LYS A 2 24.73 12.42 -8.63
CA LYS A 2 23.38 12.96 -8.35
C LYS A 2 22.55 12.14 -7.35
N LYS A 3 22.71 10.80 -7.30
CA LYS A 3 22.00 9.91 -6.35
C LYS A 3 22.51 10.05 -4.90
N ILE A 4 23.78 10.35 -4.71
CA ILE A 4 24.38 10.60 -3.40
C ILE A 4 23.97 11.97 -2.87
N ALA A 5 23.87 12.97 -3.74
CA ALA A 5 23.35 14.29 -3.38
C ALA A 5 21.89 14.25 -2.90
N LEU A 6 21.05 13.41 -3.54
CA LEU A 6 19.66 13.21 -3.11
C LEU A 6 19.56 12.53 -1.74
N LEU A 7 20.41 11.54 -1.49
CA LEU A 7 20.52 10.87 -0.17
C LEU A 7 21.04 11.84 0.91
N LEU A 8 22.01 12.67 0.59
CA LEU A 8 22.54 13.71 1.50
C LEU A 8 21.48 14.80 1.76
N LEU A 9 20.68 15.19 0.74
CA LEU A 9 19.58 16.14 0.94
C LEU A 9 18.48 15.56 1.84
N MET A 10 18.15 14.27 1.69
CA MET A 10 17.27 13.58 2.64
C MET A 10 17.87 13.55 4.06
N PHE A 11 19.18 13.28 4.21
CA PHE A 11 19.84 13.26 5.52
C PHE A 11 19.87 14.64 6.16
N VAL A 12 20.07 15.71 5.38
CA VAL A 12 20.04 17.11 5.88
C VAL A 12 18.64 17.52 6.28
N ALA A 13 17.59 17.04 5.59
CA ALA A 13 16.20 17.27 5.99
C ALA A 13 15.86 16.62 7.35
N PHE A 14 16.55 15.56 7.74
CA PHE A 14 16.42 14.94 9.07
C PHE A 14 17.15 15.68 10.21
N GLN A 15 18.03 16.62 9.89
CA GLN A 15 18.73 17.42 10.91
C GLN A 15 17.88 18.60 11.44
N VAL A 16 16.74 18.87 10.85
CA VAL A 16 15.82 19.90 11.30
C VAL A 16 14.96 19.33 12.43
N SER A 17 15.44 19.55 13.65
CA SER A 17 14.76 19.29 14.93
C SER A 17 14.74 17.81 15.35
N ALA A 18 15.79 17.40 16.05
CA ALA A 18 15.79 16.24 16.95
C ALA A 18 14.88 16.49 18.19
N GLN A 19 13.77 17.19 18.02
CA GLN A 19 12.80 17.46 19.06
C GLN A 19 11.50 16.75 18.69
N ASP A 20 11.19 15.69 19.46
CA ASP A 20 9.89 15.06 19.58
C ASP A 20 9.32 14.43 18.28
N PHE A 21 9.94 13.36 17.78
CA PHE A 21 9.21 12.46 16.88
C PHE A 21 8.37 11.47 17.71
N HIS A 22 7.20 11.13 17.22
CA HIS A 22 6.35 10.13 17.83
C HIS A 22 6.42 8.84 17.05
N PHE A 23 6.62 7.72 17.74
CA PHE A 23 6.61 6.39 17.14
C PHE A 23 5.19 5.85 17.06
N LEU A 24 4.77 5.36 15.87
CA LEU A 24 3.41 4.92 15.61
C LEU A 24 3.38 3.51 15.02
N PRO A 25 3.33 2.46 15.83
CA PRO A 25 2.94 1.15 15.34
C PRO A 25 1.47 1.18 14.91
N LYS A 26 1.18 0.57 13.75
CA LYS A 26 -0.17 0.51 13.19
C LYS A 26 -0.47 -0.88 12.66
N ILE A 27 -1.72 -1.29 12.85
CA ILE A 27 -2.30 -2.48 12.23
C ILE A 27 -3.62 -2.09 11.60
N GLY A 28 -3.97 -2.69 10.47
CA GLY A 28 -5.20 -2.36 9.78
C GLY A 28 -5.69 -3.44 8.85
N LEU A 29 -6.85 -3.17 8.29
CA LEU A 29 -7.48 -3.97 7.25
C LEU A 29 -7.41 -3.22 5.92
N ASN A 30 -7.03 -3.95 4.88
CA ASN A 30 -7.11 -3.52 3.50
C ASN A 30 -8.35 -4.11 2.86
N LEU A 31 -9.03 -3.29 2.06
CA LEU A 31 -9.98 -3.74 1.05
C LEU A 31 -9.39 -3.33 -0.29
N ALA A 32 -8.70 -4.28 -0.93
CA ALA A 32 -7.94 -4.04 -2.16
C ALA A 32 -8.77 -4.46 -3.38
N ASN A 33 -8.69 -3.66 -4.43
CA ASN A 33 -9.21 -3.97 -5.75
C ASN A 33 -8.22 -3.53 -6.81
N MET A 34 -8.39 -4.02 -8.02
CA MET A 34 -7.63 -3.60 -9.20
C MET A 34 -8.59 -2.98 -10.20
N THR A 35 -8.23 -1.82 -10.77
CA THR A 35 -9.02 -1.20 -11.83
C THR A 35 -9.03 -2.10 -13.06
N ASN A 36 -10.14 -2.08 -13.83
CA ASN A 36 -10.35 -2.93 -15.00
C ASN A 36 -10.32 -4.43 -14.69
N SER A 37 -10.68 -4.82 -13.46
CA SER A 37 -11.00 -6.20 -13.12
C SER A 37 -12.46 -6.28 -12.64
N ASP A 38 -13.19 -7.26 -13.11
CA ASP A 38 -14.56 -7.55 -12.64
C ASP A 38 -14.56 -8.22 -11.26
N GLY A 39 -13.37 -8.28 -10.64
CA GLY A 39 -13.13 -8.92 -9.35
C GLY A 39 -13.70 -8.11 -8.17
N SER A 40 -14.07 -8.85 -7.13
CA SER A 40 -14.50 -8.29 -5.85
C SER A 40 -13.32 -7.81 -5.01
N MET A 41 -13.56 -6.83 -4.13
CA MET A 41 -12.57 -6.37 -3.16
C MET A 41 -12.05 -7.52 -2.31
N LYS A 42 -10.73 -7.66 -2.25
CA LYS A 42 -10.07 -8.68 -1.44
C LYS A 42 -9.67 -8.08 -0.09
N PRO A 43 -10.17 -8.65 1.03
CA PRO A 43 -9.66 -8.28 2.34
C PRO A 43 -8.21 -8.75 2.54
N GLY A 44 -7.42 -7.92 3.20
CA GLY A 44 -6.03 -8.17 3.55
C GLY A 44 -5.64 -7.47 4.84
N LEU A 45 -4.44 -7.74 5.33
CA LEU A 45 -3.88 -7.07 6.50
C LEU A 45 -2.88 -6.00 6.06
N ASN A 46 -2.81 -4.94 6.87
CA ASN A 46 -1.80 -3.91 6.81
C ASN A 46 -1.15 -3.81 8.18
N VAL A 47 0.15 -3.98 8.27
CA VAL A 47 0.88 -3.90 9.54
C VAL A 47 2.23 -3.23 9.33
N GLY A 48 2.58 -2.32 10.21
CA GLY A 48 3.84 -1.61 10.11
C GLY A 48 4.03 -0.56 11.17
N VAL A 49 4.98 0.30 10.91
CA VAL A 49 5.36 1.38 11.81
C VAL A 49 5.52 2.67 11.03
N ALA A 50 5.24 3.78 11.69
CA ALA A 50 5.52 5.11 11.18
C ALA A 50 6.22 5.95 12.24
N ALA A 51 6.83 7.04 11.81
CA ALA A 51 7.34 8.09 12.67
C ALA A 51 6.62 9.39 12.30
N GLU A 52 6.07 10.06 13.28
CA GLU A 52 5.44 11.35 13.07
C GLU A 52 6.39 12.47 13.54
N PHE A 53 6.66 13.39 12.63
CA PHE A 53 7.50 14.57 12.85
C PHE A 53 6.61 15.81 12.86
N PRO A 54 6.29 16.38 14.02
CA PRO A 54 5.54 17.63 14.10
C PRO A 54 6.36 18.78 13.50
N ILE A 55 5.76 19.53 12.58
CA ILE A 55 6.34 20.77 12.04
C ILE A 55 5.87 21.97 12.89
N ASN A 56 4.60 21.93 13.27
CA ASN A 56 3.95 22.89 14.14
C ASN A 56 2.69 22.25 14.77
N PRO A 57 1.93 22.92 15.65
CA PRO A 57 0.75 22.32 16.28
C PRO A 57 -0.34 21.81 15.31
N GLN A 58 -0.36 22.30 14.08
CA GLN A 58 -1.36 21.95 13.07
C GLN A 58 -0.85 20.94 12.03
N PHE A 59 0.46 20.90 11.76
CA PHE A 59 1.01 20.10 10.66
C PHE A 59 2.12 19.16 11.13
N SER A 60 2.10 17.95 10.60
CA SER A 60 3.17 16.97 10.77
C SER A 60 3.45 16.20 9.47
N VAL A 61 4.61 15.56 9.39
CA VAL A 61 4.95 14.61 8.34
C VAL A 61 5.10 13.23 8.96
N GLU A 62 4.48 12.24 8.34
CA GLU A 62 4.45 10.86 8.81
C GLU A 62 5.00 9.92 7.73
N PRO A 63 6.33 9.68 7.64
CA PRO A 63 6.87 8.56 6.92
C PRO A 63 6.60 7.24 7.66
N GLY A 64 6.40 6.16 6.88
CA GLY A 64 6.18 4.84 7.46
C GLY A 64 6.69 3.71 6.58
N ILE A 65 6.69 2.50 7.13
CA ILE A 65 6.94 1.25 6.41
C ILE A 65 5.92 0.21 6.85
N TYR A 66 5.26 -0.41 5.88
CA TYR A 66 4.15 -1.34 6.12
C TYR A 66 4.25 -2.57 5.25
N TYR A 67 3.97 -3.73 5.81
CA TYR A 67 3.62 -4.92 5.06
C TYR A 67 2.13 -4.89 4.75
N SER A 68 1.77 -4.90 3.48
CA SER A 68 0.41 -4.66 2.99
C SER A 68 -0.03 -5.81 2.10
N MET A 69 -0.99 -6.61 2.57
CA MET A 69 -1.60 -7.67 1.79
C MET A 69 -2.70 -7.09 0.90
N GLN A 70 -2.54 -7.24 -0.42
CA GLN A 70 -3.44 -6.72 -1.43
C GLN A 70 -3.83 -7.81 -2.43
N GLY A 71 -4.52 -7.42 -3.51
CA GLY A 71 -4.88 -8.30 -4.61
C GLY A 71 -6.35 -8.25 -4.95
N VAL A 72 -6.81 -9.23 -5.72
CA VAL A 72 -8.18 -9.34 -6.22
C VAL A 72 -8.68 -10.78 -6.05
N LYS A 73 -9.99 -10.92 -5.88
CA LYS A 73 -10.69 -12.21 -5.88
C LYS A 73 -11.79 -12.15 -6.94
N GLU A 74 -11.82 -13.16 -7.79
CA GLU A 74 -12.84 -13.34 -8.80
C GLU A 74 -13.50 -14.71 -8.61
N SER A 75 -14.80 -14.79 -8.82
CA SER A 75 -15.53 -16.05 -8.71
C SER A 75 -16.61 -16.05 -9.78
N GLU A 76 -16.48 -16.96 -10.75
CA GLU A 76 -17.41 -17.10 -11.87
C GLU A 76 -17.61 -18.59 -12.17
N GLY A 77 -18.87 -19.02 -12.39
CA GLY A 77 -19.19 -20.37 -12.86
C GLY A 77 -18.69 -21.52 -11.98
N GLY A 78 -18.52 -21.32 -10.64
CA GLY A 78 -18.00 -22.36 -9.74
C GLY A 78 -16.48 -22.45 -9.69
N ILE A 79 -15.77 -21.60 -10.45
CA ILE A 79 -14.31 -21.44 -10.39
C ILE A 79 -14.01 -20.19 -9.56
N SER A 80 -13.16 -20.32 -8.56
CA SER A 80 -12.68 -19.20 -7.77
C SER A 80 -11.22 -18.92 -8.09
N GLY A 81 -10.96 -17.76 -8.70
CA GLY A 81 -9.62 -17.22 -8.90
C GLY A 81 -9.25 -16.23 -7.78
N LYS A 82 -8.02 -16.27 -7.32
CA LYS A 82 -7.50 -15.33 -6.33
C LYS A 82 -6.06 -14.95 -6.66
N VAL A 83 -5.81 -13.66 -6.79
CA VAL A 83 -4.45 -13.12 -6.85
C VAL A 83 -4.14 -12.45 -5.52
N LYS A 84 -3.02 -12.82 -4.92
CA LYS A 84 -2.50 -12.23 -3.68
C LYS A 84 -1.19 -11.53 -4.00
N ASN A 85 -1.17 -10.22 -3.83
CA ASN A 85 0.00 -9.39 -4.01
C ASN A 85 0.34 -8.73 -2.67
N ASP A 86 1.45 -9.13 -2.08
CA ASP A 86 1.91 -8.56 -0.82
C ASP A 86 3.02 -7.55 -1.13
N TYR A 87 2.86 -6.33 -0.59
CA TYR A 87 3.76 -5.21 -0.82
C TYR A 87 4.44 -4.76 0.47
N ILE A 88 5.67 -4.27 0.33
CA ILE A 88 6.27 -3.37 1.30
C ILE A 88 5.96 -1.95 0.83
N ASN A 89 5.12 -1.25 1.59
CA ASN A 89 4.70 0.11 1.29
C ASN A 89 5.45 1.11 2.16
N ILE A 90 5.92 2.18 1.52
CA ILE A 90 6.60 3.30 2.17
C ILE A 90 5.79 4.57 1.86
N PRO A 91 4.78 4.89 2.65
CA PRO A 91 4.08 6.17 2.55
C PRO A 91 4.88 7.30 3.18
N ILE A 92 4.66 8.51 2.68
CA ILE A 92 5.12 9.77 3.29
C ILE A 92 3.91 10.69 3.29
N TYR A 93 3.21 10.74 4.42
CA TYR A 93 1.99 11.54 4.55
C TYR A 93 2.25 12.89 5.20
N ALA A 94 1.72 13.94 4.62
CA ALA A 94 1.51 15.21 5.29
C ALA A 94 0.17 15.15 6.04
N LYS A 95 0.18 15.45 7.34
CA LYS A 95 -1.00 15.46 8.20
C LYS A 95 -1.34 16.88 8.58
N ALA A 96 -2.63 17.19 8.59
CA ALA A 96 -3.19 18.45 9.09
C ALA A 96 -4.18 18.15 10.22
N TYR A 97 -3.86 18.58 11.43
CA TYR A 97 -4.75 18.51 12.59
C TYR A 97 -5.76 19.66 12.51
N LEU A 98 -7.04 19.31 12.43
CA LEU A 98 -8.12 20.26 12.17
C LEU A 98 -8.81 20.71 13.47
N TYR A 99 -9.23 19.75 14.27
CA TYR A 99 -9.95 20.03 15.52
C TYR A 99 -9.93 18.82 16.45
N ASN A 100 -9.61 19.00 17.76
CA ASN A 100 -9.74 18.00 18.83
C ASN A 100 -9.28 16.59 18.45
N GLY A 101 -8.06 16.45 17.93
CA GLY A 101 -7.51 15.14 17.53
C GLY A 101 -7.97 14.65 16.14
N PHE A 102 -8.93 15.29 15.49
CA PHE A 102 -9.30 14.98 14.13
C PHE A 102 -8.26 15.54 13.16
N TYR A 103 -7.79 14.70 12.24
CA TYR A 103 -6.81 15.07 11.23
C TYR A 103 -7.16 14.53 9.84
N ALA A 104 -6.74 15.26 8.84
CA ALA A 104 -6.70 14.79 7.45
C ALA A 104 -5.24 14.58 7.04
N PHE A 105 -5.01 13.69 6.10
CA PHE A 105 -3.68 13.44 5.59
C PHE A 105 -3.70 13.05 4.12
N ALA A 106 -2.61 13.39 3.44
CA ALA A 106 -2.39 12.97 2.07
C ALA A 106 -0.88 12.87 1.79
N GLY A 107 -0.51 12.06 0.80
CA GLY A 107 0.89 11.97 0.37
C GLY A 107 1.18 10.78 -0.52
N PRO A 108 2.39 10.76 -1.11
CA PRO A 108 2.85 9.66 -1.94
C PRO A 108 3.07 8.39 -1.13
N GLN A 109 2.83 7.25 -1.78
CA GLN A 109 3.18 5.93 -1.29
C GLN A 109 3.96 5.18 -2.34
N PHE A 110 5.11 4.66 -1.96
CA PHE A 110 5.98 3.82 -2.79
C PHE A 110 5.81 2.37 -2.35
N GLY A 111 5.34 1.51 -3.27
CA GLY A 111 5.12 0.09 -3.03
C GLY A 111 6.16 -0.76 -3.73
N PHE A 112 6.64 -1.79 -3.03
CA PHE A 112 7.56 -2.79 -3.59
C PHE A 112 6.94 -4.18 -3.43
N LEU A 113 6.71 -4.88 -4.55
CA LEU A 113 6.10 -6.21 -4.55
C LEU A 113 7.05 -7.22 -3.89
N ALA A 114 6.68 -7.65 -2.69
CA ALA A 114 7.42 -8.65 -1.93
C ALA A 114 7.08 -10.08 -2.40
N ARG A 115 5.79 -10.35 -2.63
CA ARG A 115 5.26 -11.66 -2.99
C ARG A 115 4.05 -11.54 -3.88
N SER A 116 3.93 -12.43 -4.88
CA SER A 116 2.71 -12.60 -5.66
C SER A 116 2.39 -14.08 -5.82
N LYS A 117 1.12 -14.44 -5.61
CA LYS A 117 0.59 -15.79 -5.83
C LYS A 117 -0.77 -15.72 -6.49
N ALA A 118 -0.91 -16.41 -7.60
CA ALA A 118 -2.19 -16.73 -8.20
C ALA A 118 -2.66 -18.10 -7.74
N SER A 119 -3.93 -18.23 -7.40
CA SER A 119 -4.55 -19.49 -6.99
C SER A 119 -5.89 -19.63 -7.70
N ALA A 120 -6.17 -20.84 -8.19
CA ALA A 120 -7.45 -21.22 -8.73
C ALA A 120 -7.99 -22.42 -7.94
N SER A 121 -9.27 -22.39 -7.61
CA SER A 121 -9.97 -23.47 -6.93
C SER A 121 -11.14 -23.93 -7.80
N TYR A 122 -11.17 -25.24 -8.09
CA TYR A 122 -12.24 -25.91 -8.82
C TYR A 122 -12.59 -27.22 -8.14
N ASN A 123 -13.85 -27.43 -7.79
CA ASN A 123 -14.36 -28.65 -7.11
C ASN A 123 -13.50 -29.11 -5.91
N GLY A 124 -13.01 -28.15 -5.10
CA GLY A 124 -12.22 -28.45 -3.91
C GLY A 124 -10.74 -28.75 -4.16
N THR A 125 -10.28 -28.68 -5.42
CA THR A 125 -8.86 -28.79 -5.77
C THR A 125 -8.27 -27.40 -5.92
N ASP A 126 -7.29 -27.05 -5.10
CA ASP A 126 -6.57 -25.79 -5.13
C ASP A 126 -5.25 -25.94 -5.89
N ILE A 127 -5.09 -25.14 -6.92
CA ILE A 127 -3.82 -25.01 -7.66
C ILE A 127 -3.30 -23.59 -7.38
N SER A 128 -2.03 -23.48 -6.98
CA SER A 128 -1.39 -22.19 -6.77
C SER A 128 -0.04 -22.12 -7.47
N VAL A 129 0.21 -21.00 -8.14
CA VAL A 129 1.46 -20.73 -8.84
C VAL A 129 2.06 -19.40 -8.36
N ASN A 130 3.39 -19.31 -8.41
CA ASN A 130 4.06 -18.03 -8.22
C ASN A 130 3.81 -17.16 -9.45
N SER A 131 3.28 -15.98 -9.26
CA SER A 131 2.94 -15.05 -10.34
C SER A 131 3.73 -13.75 -10.25
N LYS A 132 4.86 -13.72 -9.53
CA LYS A 132 5.62 -12.48 -9.29
C LYS A 132 6.11 -11.85 -10.60
N ASP A 133 6.50 -12.67 -11.57
CA ASP A 133 7.02 -12.20 -12.86
C ASP A 133 5.95 -11.55 -13.76
N ALA A 134 4.67 -11.84 -13.48
CA ALA A 134 3.53 -11.22 -14.16
C ALA A 134 3.21 -9.81 -13.64
N PHE A 135 3.83 -9.39 -12.55
CA PHE A 135 3.56 -8.09 -11.91
C PHE A 135 4.82 -7.24 -11.81
N LYS A 136 4.65 -5.92 -11.99
CA LYS A 136 5.74 -4.97 -11.78
C LYS A 136 6.14 -4.93 -10.31
N THR A 137 7.44 -4.88 -10.06
CA THR A 137 7.98 -4.84 -8.70
C THR A 137 7.67 -3.53 -7.98
N PHE A 138 7.53 -2.44 -8.73
CA PHE A 138 7.31 -1.09 -8.18
C PHE A 138 5.89 -0.61 -8.45
N ASP A 139 5.26 -0.07 -7.41
CA ASP A 139 3.95 0.57 -7.47
C ASP A 139 4.03 1.96 -6.84
N PHE A 140 3.37 2.93 -7.45
CA PHE A 140 3.25 4.29 -6.95
C PHE A 140 1.79 4.65 -6.77
N ALA A 141 1.45 5.15 -5.58
CA ALA A 141 0.09 5.54 -5.23
C ALA A 141 0.08 6.91 -4.53
N LEU A 142 -1.05 7.56 -4.54
CA LEU A 142 -1.39 8.70 -3.69
C LEU A 142 -2.38 8.22 -2.63
N GLY A 143 -2.02 8.36 -1.36
CA GLY A 143 -2.93 8.12 -0.25
C GLY A 143 -3.60 9.41 0.19
N ILE A 144 -4.92 9.34 0.42
CA ILE A 144 -5.72 10.43 0.99
C ILE A 144 -6.59 9.83 2.09
N GLY A 145 -6.62 10.45 3.26
CA GLY A 145 -7.35 9.90 4.38
C GLY A 145 -7.66 10.90 5.48
N VAL A 146 -8.41 10.38 6.43
CA VAL A 146 -8.77 11.07 7.66
C VAL A 146 -8.53 10.17 8.86
N GLY A 147 -8.37 10.74 10.01
CA GLY A 147 -8.20 9.97 11.24
C GLY A 147 -8.53 10.78 12.48
N TYR A 148 -8.54 10.08 13.58
CA TYR A 148 -8.75 10.66 14.90
C TYR A 148 -7.68 10.13 15.85
N GLN A 149 -7.07 11.05 16.57
CA GLN A 149 -6.13 10.77 17.64
C GLN A 149 -6.78 11.05 18.98
N PHE A 150 -6.91 10.04 19.80
CA PHE A 150 -7.41 10.16 21.16
C PHE A 150 -6.30 10.66 22.11
N ASP A 151 -6.68 11.35 23.17
CA ASP A 151 -5.73 11.89 24.16
C ASP A 151 -4.87 10.80 24.83
N LEU A 152 -5.39 9.59 24.93
CA LEU A 152 -4.66 8.42 25.46
C LEU A 152 -3.58 7.86 24.50
N GLY A 153 -3.47 8.40 23.27
CA GLY A 153 -2.49 7.96 22.26
C GLY A 153 -3.04 6.99 21.20
N LEU A 154 -4.26 6.48 21.36
CA LEU A 154 -4.89 5.64 20.33
C LEU A 154 -5.16 6.45 19.06
N LEU A 155 -4.90 5.83 17.91
CA LEU A 155 -5.15 6.39 16.59
C LEU A 155 -6.11 5.48 15.82
N VAL A 156 -7.11 6.09 15.20
CA VAL A 156 -7.99 5.41 14.22
C VAL A 156 -7.91 6.21 12.94
N SER A 157 -7.66 5.55 11.81
CA SER A 157 -7.62 6.23 10.52
C SER A 157 -8.21 5.39 9.39
N MET A 158 -8.71 6.10 8.40
CA MET A 158 -9.19 5.52 7.15
C MET A 158 -8.59 6.30 5.98
N ASN A 159 -8.06 5.59 5.00
CA ASN A 159 -7.51 6.19 3.79
C ASN A 159 -7.78 5.35 2.56
N TYR A 160 -7.78 6.00 1.43
CA TYR A 160 -7.82 5.38 0.12
C TYR A 160 -6.52 5.67 -0.62
N ASN A 161 -5.86 4.61 -1.09
CA ASN A 161 -4.64 4.68 -1.89
C ASN A 161 -5.01 4.49 -3.36
N ILE A 162 -4.78 5.52 -4.16
CA ILE A 162 -5.04 5.56 -5.60
C ILE A 162 -3.74 5.21 -6.32
N GLY A 163 -3.67 4.04 -6.94
CA GLY A 163 -2.52 3.61 -7.72
C GLY A 163 -2.42 4.34 -9.05
N PHE A 164 -1.21 4.75 -9.42
CA PHE A 164 -0.90 5.40 -10.70
C PHE A 164 -0.10 4.51 -11.64
N THR A 165 0.61 3.55 -11.09
CA THR A 165 1.44 2.60 -11.85
C THR A 165 0.58 1.47 -12.41
N ASN A 166 0.83 1.06 -13.65
CA ASN A 166 0.31 -0.20 -14.16
C ASN A 166 0.99 -1.34 -13.39
N THR A 167 0.19 -2.18 -12.74
CA THR A 167 0.68 -3.29 -11.92
C THR A 167 1.09 -4.52 -12.73
N LEU A 168 0.59 -4.65 -13.97
CA LEU A 168 0.96 -5.75 -14.86
C LEU A 168 2.29 -5.46 -15.54
N SER A 169 3.13 -6.49 -15.67
CA SER A 169 4.36 -6.41 -16.46
C SER A 169 4.01 -6.29 -17.94
N ASP A 170 4.73 -5.41 -18.63
CA ASP A 170 4.69 -5.37 -20.09
C ASP A 170 5.62 -6.49 -20.60
N GLY A 171 5.09 -7.48 -21.30
CA GLY A 171 5.91 -8.57 -21.86
C GLY A 171 5.14 -9.86 -22.09
N ASP A 172 5.77 -10.77 -22.82
CA ASP A 172 5.24 -12.09 -23.09
C ASP A 172 5.24 -12.93 -21.80
N ILE A 173 4.06 -13.34 -21.35
CA ILE A 173 3.94 -14.33 -20.28
C ILE A 173 4.21 -15.70 -20.89
N THR A 174 5.36 -16.29 -20.61
CA THR A 174 5.69 -17.64 -21.04
C THR A 174 5.18 -18.65 -20.03
N LEU A 175 4.10 -19.36 -20.37
CA LEU A 175 3.58 -20.49 -19.62
C LEU A 175 3.84 -21.77 -20.40
N ASN A 176 4.62 -22.69 -19.85
CA ASN A 176 4.95 -23.97 -20.46
C ASN A 176 5.53 -23.88 -21.90
N GLY A 177 6.37 -22.87 -22.16
CA GLY A 177 6.99 -22.69 -23.47
C GLY A 177 6.13 -21.97 -24.53
N ASN A 178 4.90 -21.60 -24.20
CA ASN A 178 4.03 -20.77 -25.03
C ASN A 178 4.06 -19.32 -24.53
N SER A 179 4.55 -18.42 -25.36
CA SER A 179 4.49 -16.97 -25.08
C SER A 179 3.12 -16.44 -25.46
N MET A 180 2.39 -15.93 -24.48
CA MET A 180 1.19 -15.12 -24.72
C MET A 180 1.60 -13.65 -24.64
N ASN A 181 1.44 -12.94 -25.77
CA ASN A 181 1.56 -11.49 -25.77
C ASN A 181 0.34 -10.92 -25.05
N TRP A 182 0.55 -10.38 -23.85
CA TRP A 182 -0.50 -9.72 -23.10
C TRP A 182 -0.44 -8.22 -23.38
N ASP A 183 -1.17 -7.78 -24.39
CA ASP A 183 -1.43 -6.36 -24.63
C ASP A 183 -2.58 -5.91 -23.70
N GLY A 184 -2.33 -6.08 -22.39
CA GLY A 184 -3.34 -5.99 -21.34
C GLY A 184 -3.75 -4.57 -21.05
N GLU A 185 -5.04 -4.39 -20.79
CA GLU A 185 -5.60 -3.18 -20.20
C GLU A 185 -4.80 -2.79 -18.94
N LYS A 186 -4.50 -1.50 -18.82
CA LYS A 186 -3.74 -0.96 -17.69
C LYS A 186 -4.50 -1.22 -16.39
N SER A 187 -3.98 -2.07 -15.55
CA SER A 187 -4.54 -2.37 -14.23
C SER A 187 -3.76 -1.62 -13.14
N ARG A 188 -4.48 -0.98 -12.22
CA ARG A 188 -3.91 -0.18 -11.13
C ARG A 188 -4.50 -0.62 -9.80
N ASN A 189 -3.71 -0.55 -8.74
CA ASN A 189 -4.20 -0.85 -7.40
C ASN A 189 -5.09 0.26 -6.86
N GLY A 190 -6.21 -0.12 -6.25
CA GLY A 190 -7.06 0.74 -5.43
C GLY A 190 -7.23 0.08 -4.07
N VAL A 191 -6.84 0.75 -2.98
CA VAL A 191 -6.86 0.13 -1.65
C VAL A 191 -7.49 1.05 -0.64
N LEU A 192 -8.64 0.64 -0.10
CA LEU A 192 -9.21 1.25 1.10
C LEU A 192 -8.56 0.59 2.32
N GLN A 193 -8.05 1.41 3.24
CA GLN A 193 -7.41 0.96 4.46
C GLN A 193 -8.11 1.54 5.68
N ILE A 194 -8.32 0.71 6.70
CA ILE A 194 -8.77 1.12 8.03
C ILE A 194 -7.70 0.67 9.01
N ASN A 195 -7.09 1.60 9.73
CA ASN A 195 -5.96 1.35 10.60
C ASN A 195 -6.25 1.76 12.03
N LEU A 196 -5.74 0.96 12.96
CA LEU A 196 -5.58 1.28 14.37
C LEU A 196 -4.09 1.46 14.64
N GLY A 197 -3.74 2.42 15.45
CA GLY A 197 -2.36 2.68 15.84
C GLY A 197 -2.25 3.23 17.25
N TRP A 198 -1.03 3.33 17.71
CA TRP A 198 -0.72 3.94 18.99
C TRP A 198 0.41 4.94 18.83
N ARG A 199 0.27 6.11 19.43
CA ARG A 199 1.28 7.17 19.44
C ARG A 199 2.04 7.15 20.75
N PHE A 200 3.34 6.87 20.67
CA PHE A 200 4.28 6.91 21.78
C PHE A 200 5.07 8.21 21.79
#